data_45dcf1f2d298b06be1c2d3b2cedd1774
#
_entry.id   45dcf1f2d298b06be1c2d3b2cedd1774
#
_cell.length_a   1.000
_cell.length_b   1.000
_cell.length_c   1.000
_cell.angle_alpha   90.00
_cell.angle_beta   90.00
_cell.angle_gamma   90.00
#
_symmetry.space_group_name_H-M   'P 1'
#
loop_
_entity.id
_entity.type
_entity.pdbx_description
1 polymer ?
#
loop_
_entity_poly.entity_id
_entity_poly.type
_entity_poly.pdbx_seq_one_letter_code
_entity_poly.pdbx_strand_id
1 'polypeptide(L)' 'MEKYNLIPVMQIPERIPVSLPTVRAWIFQKKLPVVRVGRKVFIRKEVLEKIEMEGLESVTAELNNN' A
#
# COMPACT_ATOMS: atom_id res chain seq x y z
N MET A 1 14.86 4.93 15.94
CA MET A 1 15.15 4.49 14.57
C MET A 1 14.30 3.29 14.21
N GLU A 2 13.64 3.36 13.08
CA GLU A 2 12.78 2.26 12.64
C GLU A 2 13.61 1.18 11.99
N LYS A 3 13.31 -0.05 12.38
CA LYS A 3 13.94 -1.21 11.72
C LYS A 3 13.23 -1.59 10.44
N TYR A 4 11.96 -1.29 10.34
CA TYR A 4 11.14 -1.77 9.25
C TYR A 4 10.45 -0.60 8.59
N ASN A 5 10.38 -0.65 7.28
CA ASN A 5 9.63 0.34 6.50
C ASN A 5 8.29 -0.21 6.09
N LEU A 6 7.67 -0.99 6.97
CA LEU A 6 6.40 -1.63 6.71
C LEU A 6 5.31 -1.00 7.56
N ILE A 7 4.18 -0.74 6.93
CA ILE A 7 3.01 -0.16 7.59
C ILE A 7 1.86 -1.14 7.41
N PRO A 8 1.17 -1.53 8.50
CA PRO A 8 0.00 -2.40 8.36
C PRO A 8 -1.03 -1.74 7.46
N VAL A 9 -1.62 -2.51 6.54
CA VAL A 9 -2.56 -1.92 5.58
C VAL A 9 -3.78 -1.32 6.27
N MET A 10 -4.13 -1.81 7.46
CA MET A 10 -5.27 -1.25 8.19
C MET A 10 -5.00 0.18 8.67
N GLN A 11 -3.75 0.63 8.64
CA GLN A 11 -3.41 2.00 9.00
C GLN A 11 -3.45 2.96 7.81
N ILE A 12 -3.61 2.45 6.60
CA ILE A 12 -3.64 3.31 5.42
C ILE A 12 -4.75 4.35 5.49
N PRO A 13 -5.98 4.00 5.92
CA PRO A 13 -7.04 5.01 6.00
C PRO A 13 -6.74 6.16 6.95
N GLU A 14 -5.80 5.98 7.87
CA GLU A 14 -5.40 7.06 8.78
C GLU A 14 -4.42 8.02 8.11
N ARG A 15 -3.79 7.58 7.04
CA ARG A 15 -2.76 8.35 6.36
C ARG A 15 -3.28 9.01 5.09
N ILE A 16 -4.21 8.37 4.40
CA ILE A 16 -4.80 8.93 3.20
C ILE A 16 -6.31 8.76 3.28
N PRO A 17 -7.09 9.65 2.66
CA PRO A 17 -8.55 9.67 2.83
C PRO A 17 -9.25 8.61 1.99
N VAL A 18 -9.03 7.34 2.34
CA VAL A 18 -9.71 6.22 1.69
C VAL A 18 -10.17 5.27 2.78
N SER A 19 -11.22 4.51 2.49
CA SER A 19 -11.73 3.54 3.45
C SER A 19 -10.94 2.24 3.36
N LEU A 20 -10.99 1.46 4.43
CA LEU A 20 -10.32 0.16 4.44
C LEU A 20 -10.86 -0.79 3.38
N PRO A 21 -12.19 -0.86 3.14
CA PRO A 21 -12.68 -1.69 2.04
C PRO A 21 -12.10 -1.29 0.68
N THR A 22 -11.89 0.00 0.47
CA THR A 22 -11.27 0.47 -0.78
C THR A 22 -9.84 -0.04 -0.88
N VAL A 23 -9.09 0.05 0.22
CA VAL A 23 -7.71 -0.45 0.24
C VAL A 23 -7.68 -1.95 -0.06
N ARG A 24 -8.59 -2.70 0.55
CA ARG A 24 -8.66 -4.13 0.31
C ARG A 24 -9.01 -4.46 -1.12
N ALA A 25 -9.89 -3.67 -1.73
CA ALA A 25 -10.21 -3.85 -3.14
C ALA A 25 -8.99 -3.62 -4.02
N TRP A 26 -8.19 -2.61 -3.70
CA TRP A 26 -6.96 -2.35 -4.44
C TRP A 26 -6.01 -3.55 -4.37
N ILE A 27 -5.89 -4.15 -3.19
CA ILE A 27 -5.01 -5.31 -3.01
C ILE A 27 -5.56 -6.49 -3.83
N PHE A 28 -6.86 -6.72 -3.74
CA PHE A 28 -7.50 -7.82 -4.46
C PHE A 28 -7.35 -7.66 -5.97
N GLN A 29 -7.44 -6.42 -6.45
CA GLN A 29 -7.31 -6.12 -7.88
C GLN A 29 -5.86 -6.01 -8.33
N LYS A 30 -4.93 -6.22 -7.41
CA LYS A 30 -3.49 -6.16 -7.68
C LYS A 30 -3.05 -4.78 -8.17
N LYS A 31 -3.67 -3.76 -7.60
CA LYS A 31 -3.29 -2.39 -7.88
C LYS A 31 -2.33 -1.83 -6.84
N LEU A 32 -2.20 -2.53 -5.71
CA LEU A 32 -1.39 -2.04 -4.60
C LEU A 32 -0.35 -3.10 -4.23
N PRO A 33 0.95 -2.78 -4.36
CA PRO A 33 1.99 -3.73 -3.95
C PRO A 33 1.97 -3.87 -2.43
N VAL A 34 1.95 -5.11 -1.96
CA VAL A 34 1.91 -5.38 -0.53
C VAL A 34 2.98 -6.41 -0.17
N VAL A 35 3.31 -6.43 1.12
CA VAL A 35 4.23 -7.41 1.67
C VAL A 35 3.45 -8.24 2.68
N ARG A 36 3.47 -9.55 2.52
CA ARG A 36 2.78 -10.45 3.43
C ARG A 36 3.79 -11.08 4.37
N VAL A 37 3.52 -10.99 5.66
CA VAL A 37 4.35 -11.60 6.69
C VAL A 37 3.42 -12.43 7.56
N GLY A 38 3.49 -13.73 7.38
CA GLY A 38 2.53 -14.61 8.03
C GLY A 38 1.14 -14.31 7.54
N ARG A 39 0.24 -13.99 8.45
CA ARG A 39 -1.15 -13.66 8.10
C ARG A 39 -1.38 -12.17 7.98
N LYS A 40 -0.34 -11.38 8.21
CA LYS A 40 -0.48 -9.93 8.19
C LYS A 40 -0.02 -9.36 6.87
N VAL A 41 -0.66 -8.28 6.46
CA VAL A 41 -0.38 -7.62 5.19
C VAL A 41 0.09 -6.21 5.48
N PHE A 42 1.18 -5.83 4.86
CA PHE A 42 1.81 -4.54 5.07
C PHE A 42 2.04 -3.86 3.73
N ILE A 43 2.21 -2.55 3.78
CA ILE A 43 2.65 -1.77 2.63
C ILE A 43 3.99 -1.14 3.00
N ARG A 44 4.87 -1.00 2.02
CA ARG A 44 6.13 -0.32 2.26
C ARG A 44 5.88 1.16 2.43
N LYS A 45 6.61 1.78 3.36
CA LYS A 45 6.44 3.20 3.64
C LYS A 45 6.64 4.04 2.39
N GLU A 46 7.65 3.74 1.59
CA GLU A 46 7.91 4.51 0.39
C GLU A 46 6.81 4.36 -0.64
N VAL A 47 6.15 3.20 -0.68
CA VAL A 47 5.01 3.00 -1.57
C VAL A 47 3.85 3.89 -1.15
N LEU A 48 3.57 3.93 0.15
CA LEU A 48 2.50 4.79 0.65
C LEU A 48 2.79 6.26 0.39
N GLU A 49 4.03 6.68 0.59
CA GLU A 49 4.41 8.06 0.32
C GLU A 49 4.26 8.39 -1.17
N LYS A 50 4.57 7.45 -2.03
CA LYS A 50 4.43 7.67 -3.46
C LYS A 50 2.96 7.83 -3.84
N ILE A 51 2.08 7.04 -3.21
CA ILE A 51 0.65 7.18 -3.43
C ILE A 51 0.17 8.56 -2.98
N GLU A 52 0.67 9.02 -1.84
CA GLU A 52 0.29 10.33 -1.32
C GLU A 52 0.71 11.46 -2.25
N MET A 53 1.85 11.30 -2.90
CA MET A 53 2.40 12.35 -3.75
C MET A 53 1.93 12.27 -5.19
N GLU A 54 1.78 11.06 -5.72
CA GLU A 54 1.56 10.87 -7.14
C GLU A 54 0.29 10.11 -7.48
N GLY A 55 -0.38 9.54 -6.48
CA GLY A 55 -1.59 8.77 -6.71
C GLY A 55 -1.32 7.29 -6.87
N LEU A 56 -2.40 6.51 -6.82
CA LEU A 56 -2.30 5.06 -6.86
C LEU A 56 -1.72 4.54 -8.17
N GLU A 57 -2.01 5.22 -9.26
CA GLU A 57 -1.58 4.74 -10.57
C GLU A 57 -0.08 4.65 -10.71
N SER A 58 0.66 5.48 -9.98
CA SER A 58 2.12 5.45 -10.07
C SER A 58 2.68 4.12 -9.58
N VAL A 59 2.11 3.58 -8.49
CA VAL A 59 2.59 2.30 -7.96
C VAL A 59 1.99 1.13 -8.71
N THR A 60 0.79 1.29 -9.24
CA THR A 60 0.18 0.24 -10.07
C THR A 60 1.00 0.02 -11.34
N ALA A 61 1.46 1.10 -11.94
CA ALA A 61 2.28 0.99 -13.14
C ALA A 61 3.56 0.22 -12.86
N GLU A 62 4.19 0.47 -11.72
CA GLU A 62 5.39 -0.26 -11.35
C GLU A 62 5.10 -1.74 -11.13
N LEU A 63 3.97 -2.02 -10.51
CA LEU A 63 3.60 -3.40 -10.21
C LEU A 63 3.37 -4.21 -11.47
N ASN A 64 2.83 -3.58 -12.51
CA ASN A 64 2.50 -4.25 -13.75
C ASN A 64 3.59 -4.14 -14.79
N ASN A 65 4.68 -3.49 -14.47
CA ASN A 65 5.77 -3.27 -15.40
C ASN A 65 6.82 -4.36 -15.23
N ASN A 66 6.70 -5.39 -16.01
CA ASN A 66 7.69 -6.47 -16.00
C ASN A 66 8.40 -6.52 -17.32
#